data_0ec58f06357eea67314739c5ee230805
#
_entry.id   0ec58f06357eea67314739c5ee230805
#
_cell.length_a   1.000
_cell.length_b   1.000
_cell.length_c   1.000
_cell.angle_alpha   90.00
_cell.angle_beta   90.00
_cell.angle_gamma   90.00
#
_symmetry.space_group_name_H-M   'P 1'
#
loop_
_entity.id
_entity.type
_entity.pdbx_description
1 polymer ?
#
loop_
_entity_poly.entity_id
_entity_poly.type
_entity_poly.pdbx_seq_one_letter_code
_entity_poly.pdbx_strand_id
1 'polypeptide(L)'
;MLKKFYKMHGIGNDYIYFDCMNEELANVEQLAIRLSDRHFSIGGDGVILLCPSTVADCRMRMFNADGSEGRMCGNGIRCVGKLAHDLGYVNADICRIETLSGIKTLNFKLDKGGRVASAKVDMGAAILEAEKIPSTLSGESVVAQPVNVGGKEYNVTLVSMGNPHCVTFVDDPYEIDLEKVGPLFENNALFPERINTEFVKVNGANELTMRVWERGSGETWACGTGACAVAVAAVLNGYAEKNTPITVHLRGGDLTITYTDRTVFMEGSATLAFTGEVEI
;
A
#
# COMPACT_ATOMS: atom_id res chain seq x y z
N MET A 1 7.03 -11.39 -29.07
CA MET A 1 5.90 -12.33 -28.88
C MET A 1 4.72 -11.54 -28.32
N LEU A 2 3.47 -11.79 -28.81
CA LEU A 2 2.28 -11.18 -28.21
C LEU A 2 1.96 -11.85 -26.87
N LYS A 3 1.81 -11.05 -25.81
CA LYS A 3 1.49 -11.53 -24.47
C LYS A 3 0.28 -10.80 -23.92
N LYS A 4 -0.70 -11.57 -23.41
CA LYS A 4 -1.89 -11.02 -22.74
C LYS A 4 -1.49 -10.37 -21.41
N PHE A 5 -2.04 -9.19 -21.14
CA PHE A 5 -1.91 -8.49 -19.86
C PHE A 5 -3.27 -8.10 -19.27
N TYR A 6 -3.27 -7.80 -17.99
CA TYR A 6 -4.41 -7.32 -17.22
C TYR A 6 -4.02 -5.97 -16.60
N LYS A 7 -4.74 -4.90 -16.94
CA LYS A 7 -4.58 -3.61 -16.29
C LYS A 7 -5.50 -3.58 -15.07
N MET A 8 -4.92 -3.51 -13.87
CA MET A 8 -5.68 -3.55 -12.64
C MET A 8 -5.20 -2.48 -11.68
N HIS A 9 -6.07 -2.07 -10.74
CA HIS A 9 -5.71 -1.16 -9.67
C HIS A 9 -6.39 -1.51 -8.34
N GLY A 10 -5.71 -1.19 -7.24
CA GLY A 10 -6.29 -1.10 -5.91
C GLY A 10 -6.38 0.37 -5.53
N ILE A 11 -7.60 0.95 -5.58
CA ILE A 11 -7.86 2.36 -5.26
C ILE A 11 -6.90 3.36 -5.96
N GLY A 12 -6.72 3.22 -7.29
CA GLY A 12 -5.92 4.15 -8.10
C GLY A 12 -4.43 3.82 -8.21
N ASN A 13 -3.86 2.97 -7.34
CA ASN A 13 -2.51 2.44 -7.54
C ASN A 13 -2.57 1.32 -8.57
N ASP A 14 -2.07 1.59 -9.79
CA ASP A 14 -2.35 0.85 -11.00
C ASP A 14 -1.13 0.17 -11.59
N TYR A 15 -1.21 -1.15 -11.78
CA TYR A 15 -0.15 -1.97 -12.34
C TYR A 15 -0.61 -2.73 -13.58
N ILE A 16 0.38 -3.22 -14.33
CA ILE A 16 0.22 -4.13 -15.45
C ILE A 16 0.52 -5.54 -14.95
N TYR A 17 -0.44 -6.43 -15.03
CA TYR A 17 -0.33 -7.79 -14.51
C TYR A 17 -0.13 -8.78 -15.64
N PHE A 18 0.78 -9.73 -15.44
CA PHE A 18 0.95 -10.87 -16.32
C PHE A 18 0.70 -12.18 -15.58
N ASP A 19 -0.03 -13.08 -16.23
CA ASP A 19 -0.16 -14.46 -15.79
C ASP A 19 1.09 -15.25 -16.22
N CYS A 20 1.90 -15.60 -15.23
CA CYS A 20 3.13 -16.35 -15.36
C CYS A 20 3.06 -17.71 -14.63
N MET A 21 1.85 -18.24 -14.41
CA MET A 21 1.67 -19.52 -13.73
C MET A 21 2.24 -20.70 -14.54
N ASN A 22 2.23 -20.61 -15.87
CA ASN A 22 2.67 -21.68 -16.77
C ASN A 22 3.86 -21.29 -17.66
N GLU A 23 4.25 -20.03 -17.68
CA GLU A 23 5.30 -19.51 -18.57
C GLU A 23 6.00 -18.32 -17.92
N GLU A 24 7.32 -18.36 -17.83
CA GLU A 24 8.11 -17.25 -17.28
C GLU A 24 8.29 -16.12 -18.30
N LEU A 25 8.34 -14.90 -17.81
CA LEU A 25 8.75 -13.71 -18.57
C LEU A 25 10.23 -13.41 -18.34
N ALA A 26 10.96 -13.22 -19.44
CA ALA A 26 12.36 -12.77 -19.40
C ALA A 26 12.45 -11.25 -19.33
N ASN A 27 13.57 -10.73 -18.82
CA ASN A 27 13.92 -9.30 -18.80
C ASN A 27 12.83 -8.40 -18.21
N VAL A 28 12.21 -8.84 -17.10
CA VAL A 28 11.03 -8.18 -16.51
C VAL A 28 11.35 -6.75 -16.07
N GLU A 29 12.56 -6.47 -15.60
CA GLU A 29 13.03 -5.13 -15.22
C GLU A 29 12.91 -4.15 -16.40
N GLN A 30 13.38 -4.56 -17.58
CA GLN A 30 13.31 -3.75 -18.80
C GLN A 30 11.87 -3.62 -19.30
N LEU A 31 11.08 -4.70 -19.17
CA LEU A 31 9.65 -4.66 -19.48
C LEU A 31 8.90 -3.68 -18.57
N ALA A 32 9.21 -3.66 -17.28
CA ALA A 32 8.58 -2.74 -16.33
C ALA A 32 8.86 -1.28 -16.70
N ILE A 33 10.11 -0.93 -17.00
CA ILE A 33 10.47 0.42 -17.46
C ILE A 33 9.68 0.79 -18.71
N ARG A 34 9.70 -0.07 -19.72
CA ARG A 34 9.06 0.21 -21.02
C ARG A 34 7.54 0.30 -20.92
N LEU A 35 6.92 -0.68 -20.24
CA LEU A 35 5.45 -0.80 -20.21
C LEU A 35 4.79 0.19 -19.26
N SER A 36 5.51 0.67 -18.24
CA SER A 36 4.98 1.64 -17.28
C SER A 36 4.90 3.06 -17.79
N ASP A 37 5.56 3.37 -18.92
CA ASP A 37 5.47 4.71 -19.52
C ASP A 37 4.03 5.04 -19.91
N ARG A 38 3.48 6.11 -19.31
CA ARG A 38 2.08 6.52 -19.46
C ARG A 38 1.81 7.23 -20.78
N HIS A 39 2.84 7.65 -21.50
CA HIS A 39 2.71 8.37 -22.76
C HIS A 39 3.04 7.51 -23.97
N PHE A 40 3.95 6.54 -23.82
CA PHE A 40 4.48 5.77 -24.95
C PHE A 40 4.18 4.27 -24.87
N SER A 41 3.47 3.82 -23.79
CA SER A 41 3.12 2.42 -23.63
C SER A 41 1.77 2.26 -22.91
N ILE A 42 1.59 1.16 -22.17
CA ILE A 42 0.35 0.87 -21.40
C ILE A 42 0.17 1.89 -20.27
N GLY A 43 1.28 2.27 -19.62
CA GLY A 43 1.29 3.16 -18.47
C GLY A 43 0.87 2.47 -17.16
N GLY A 44 1.57 2.77 -16.07
CA GLY A 44 1.26 2.24 -14.75
C GLY A 44 2.36 2.53 -13.75
N ASP A 45 2.14 2.13 -12.49
CA ASP A 45 3.13 2.27 -11.42
C ASP A 45 4.19 1.16 -11.49
N GLY A 46 4.01 0.19 -12.39
CA GLY A 46 4.92 -0.91 -12.61
C GLY A 46 4.26 -2.14 -13.22
N VAL A 47 4.97 -3.26 -13.12
CA VAL A 47 4.53 -4.59 -13.60
C VAL A 47 4.47 -5.55 -12.42
N ILE A 48 3.43 -6.37 -12.38
CA ILE A 48 3.28 -7.44 -11.39
C ILE A 48 3.07 -8.77 -12.10
N LEU A 49 3.79 -9.80 -11.66
CA LEU A 49 3.67 -11.16 -12.15
C LEU A 49 2.92 -12.03 -11.15
N LEU A 50 1.91 -12.75 -11.63
CA LEU A 50 1.29 -13.87 -10.94
C LEU A 50 2.08 -15.13 -11.30
N CYS A 51 2.86 -15.67 -10.35
CA CYS A 51 3.77 -16.79 -10.57
C CYS A 51 3.37 -18.02 -9.73
N PRO A 52 3.83 -19.23 -10.10
CA PRO A 52 3.67 -20.41 -9.26
C PRO A 52 4.48 -20.28 -7.96
N SER A 53 4.03 -20.97 -6.92
CA SER A 53 4.71 -21.08 -5.62
C SER A 53 4.74 -22.54 -5.18
N THR A 54 5.78 -22.94 -4.45
CA THR A 54 5.90 -24.25 -3.80
C THR A 54 5.47 -24.22 -2.33
N VAL A 55 5.18 -23.03 -1.77
CA VAL A 55 4.90 -22.82 -0.34
C VAL A 55 3.58 -22.08 -0.07
N ALA A 56 2.94 -21.60 -1.14
CA ALA A 56 1.69 -20.84 -1.10
C ALA A 56 0.84 -21.18 -2.33
N ASP A 57 -0.37 -20.62 -2.45
CA ASP A 57 -1.26 -20.87 -3.60
C ASP A 57 -0.71 -20.24 -4.90
N CYS A 58 -0.03 -19.09 -4.76
CA CYS A 58 0.71 -18.44 -5.84
C CYS A 58 1.80 -17.52 -5.26
N ARG A 59 2.59 -16.93 -6.15
CA ARG A 59 3.63 -15.96 -5.81
C ARG A 59 3.42 -14.65 -6.55
N MET A 60 3.58 -13.53 -5.84
CA MET A 60 3.64 -12.20 -6.40
C MET A 60 5.11 -11.78 -6.60
N ARG A 61 5.46 -11.40 -7.82
CA ARG A 61 6.67 -10.61 -8.08
C ARG A 61 6.24 -9.26 -8.62
N MET A 62 6.78 -8.17 -8.07
CA MET A 62 6.43 -6.83 -8.52
C MET A 62 7.68 -6.04 -8.89
N PHE A 63 7.55 -5.26 -9.94
CA PHE A 63 8.61 -4.40 -10.45
C PHE A 63 8.05 -2.97 -10.58
N ASN A 64 8.72 -2.01 -9.98
CA ASN A 64 8.38 -0.60 -10.08
C ASN A 64 8.60 -0.07 -11.50
N ALA A 65 8.11 1.12 -11.80
CA ALA A 65 8.28 1.75 -13.11
C ALA A 65 9.76 2.03 -13.47
N ASP A 66 10.66 2.06 -12.50
CA ASP A 66 12.12 2.18 -12.70
C ASP A 66 12.82 0.83 -12.93
N GLY A 67 12.08 -0.28 -12.92
CA GLY A 67 12.58 -1.64 -13.08
C GLY A 67 13.05 -2.31 -11.79
N SER A 68 13.11 -1.63 -10.67
CA SER A 68 13.48 -2.23 -9.39
C SER A 68 12.44 -3.23 -8.89
N GLU A 69 12.87 -4.39 -8.37
CA GLU A 69 11.95 -5.37 -7.78
C GLU A 69 11.56 -4.94 -6.36
N GLY A 70 10.27 -4.71 -6.16
CA GLY A 70 9.69 -4.35 -4.88
C GLY A 70 9.36 -5.58 -4.02
N ARG A 71 9.41 -5.41 -2.70
CA ARG A 71 9.18 -6.54 -1.78
C ARG A 71 7.72 -6.97 -1.69
N MET A 72 6.79 -6.01 -1.66
CA MET A 72 5.34 -6.22 -1.59
C MET A 72 4.63 -4.86 -1.76
N CYS A 73 3.44 -4.89 -2.36
CA CYS A 73 2.53 -3.75 -2.42
C CYS A 73 1.15 -4.20 -1.93
N GLY A 74 0.63 -3.55 -0.90
CA GLY A 74 -0.67 -3.88 -0.30
C GLY A 74 -1.84 -3.72 -1.28
N ASN A 75 -1.79 -2.74 -2.17
CA ASN A 75 -2.78 -2.55 -3.23
C ASN A 75 -2.62 -3.60 -4.32
N GLY A 76 -1.39 -3.82 -4.77
CA GLY A 76 -1.06 -4.79 -5.82
C GLY A 76 -1.40 -6.22 -5.44
N ILE A 77 -1.17 -6.63 -4.20
CA ILE A 77 -1.43 -8.02 -3.76
C ILE A 77 -2.93 -8.36 -3.77
N ARG A 78 -3.82 -7.39 -3.50
CA ARG A 78 -5.27 -7.60 -3.63
C ARG A 78 -5.65 -7.92 -5.07
N CYS A 79 -5.04 -7.23 -6.03
CA CYS A 79 -5.24 -7.49 -7.46
C CYS A 79 -4.64 -8.85 -7.88
N VAL A 80 -3.47 -9.26 -7.35
CA VAL A 80 -2.91 -10.60 -7.58
C VAL A 80 -3.88 -11.67 -7.10
N GLY A 81 -4.40 -11.54 -5.87
CA GLY A 81 -5.38 -12.48 -5.31
C GLY A 81 -6.65 -12.57 -6.15
N LYS A 82 -7.19 -11.40 -6.56
CA LYS A 82 -8.33 -11.36 -7.47
C LYS A 82 -8.01 -12.03 -8.81
N LEU A 83 -6.88 -11.74 -9.41
CA LEU A 83 -6.49 -12.33 -10.69
C LEU A 83 -6.35 -13.85 -10.58
N ALA A 84 -5.70 -14.35 -9.53
CA ALA A 84 -5.54 -15.78 -9.28
C ALA A 84 -6.89 -16.49 -9.11
N HIS A 85 -7.83 -15.87 -8.39
CA HIS A 85 -9.18 -16.39 -8.20
C HIS A 85 -9.98 -16.34 -9.52
N ASP A 86 -10.03 -15.19 -10.19
CA ASP A 86 -10.84 -14.98 -11.38
C ASP A 86 -10.34 -15.81 -12.59
N LEU A 87 -9.06 -16.24 -12.59
CA LEU A 87 -8.48 -17.18 -13.56
C LEU A 87 -8.62 -18.66 -13.15
N GLY A 88 -9.16 -18.96 -11.96
CA GLY A 88 -9.43 -20.32 -11.49
C GLY A 88 -8.22 -21.05 -10.90
N TYR A 89 -7.11 -20.34 -10.61
CA TYR A 89 -5.96 -20.92 -9.89
C TYR A 89 -6.25 -21.13 -8.40
N VAL A 90 -7.12 -20.29 -7.83
CA VAL A 90 -7.59 -20.36 -6.44
C VAL A 90 -9.10 -20.39 -6.45
N ASN A 91 -9.70 -21.42 -5.85
CA ASN A 91 -11.17 -21.60 -5.78
C ASN A 91 -11.72 -21.46 -4.36
N ALA A 92 -10.91 -20.97 -3.41
CA ALA A 92 -11.29 -20.76 -2.03
C ALA A 92 -11.46 -19.27 -1.72
N ASP A 93 -12.20 -18.96 -0.66
CA ASP A 93 -12.36 -17.59 -0.15
C ASP A 93 -11.09 -17.07 0.55
N ILE A 94 -10.06 -17.91 0.67
CA ILE A 94 -8.77 -17.59 1.26
C ILE A 94 -7.68 -17.90 0.23
N CYS A 95 -6.76 -16.96 0.04
CA CYS A 95 -5.60 -17.10 -0.82
C CYS A 95 -4.32 -16.76 -0.04
N ARG A 96 -3.33 -17.62 -0.11
CA ARG A 96 -1.99 -17.40 0.43
C ARG A 96 -1.06 -17.02 -0.72
N ILE A 97 -0.40 -15.89 -0.60
CA ILE A 97 0.48 -15.38 -1.65
C ILE A 97 1.90 -15.22 -1.09
N GLU A 98 2.83 -15.90 -1.73
CA GLU A 98 4.26 -15.73 -1.46
C GLU A 98 4.73 -14.38 -1.98
N THR A 99 5.48 -13.64 -1.16
CA THR A 99 6.12 -12.36 -1.51
C THR A 99 7.53 -12.31 -0.93
N LEU A 100 8.34 -11.32 -1.35
CA LEU A 100 9.65 -11.07 -0.73
C LEU A 100 9.54 -10.54 0.73
N SER A 101 8.31 -10.21 1.19
CA SER A 101 8.02 -9.86 2.59
C SER A 101 7.32 -11.00 3.35
N GLY A 102 7.49 -12.25 2.89
CA GLY A 102 6.85 -13.43 3.45
C GLY A 102 5.50 -13.75 2.83
N ILE A 103 4.84 -14.78 3.34
CA ILE A 103 3.52 -15.21 2.88
C ILE A 103 2.46 -14.28 3.46
N LYS A 104 1.59 -13.75 2.58
CA LYS A 104 0.44 -12.95 2.95
C LYS A 104 -0.84 -13.73 2.73
N THR A 105 -1.76 -13.63 3.69
CA THR A 105 -3.08 -14.28 3.62
C THR A 105 -4.14 -13.25 3.28
N LEU A 106 -4.92 -13.54 2.24
CA LEU A 106 -6.03 -12.73 1.78
C LEU A 106 -7.34 -13.48 2.03
N ASN A 107 -8.35 -12.78 2.53
CA ASN A 107 -9.73 -13.26 2.61
C ASN A 107 -10.56 -12.47 1.60
N PHE A 108 -11.24 -13.17 0.70
CA PHE A 108 -12.03 -12.55 -0.37
C PHE A 108 -13.47 -12.28 0.04
N LYS A 109 -14.02 -11.18 -0.45
CA LYS A 109 -15.46 -10.95 -0.56
C LYS A 109 -15.83 -11.03 -2.03
N LEU A 110 -16.72 -11.95 -2.37
CA LEU A 110 -17.16 -12.15 -3.74
C LEU A 110 -18.39 -11.29 -4.05
N ASP A 111 -18.49 -10.84 -5.29
CA ASP A 111 -19.69 -10.22 -5.83
C ASP A 111 -20.75 -11.27 -6.21
N LYS A 112 -21.92 -10.81 -6.70
CA LYS A 112 -23.03 -11.69 -7.11
C LYS A 112 -22.66 -12.59 -8.30
N GLY A 113 -21.59 -12.27 -9.03
CA GLY A 113 -21.07 -13.04 -10.16
C GLY A 113 -19.98 -14.04 -9.76
N GLY A 114 -19.66 -14.17 -8.46
CA GLY A 114 -18.60 -15.04 -7.96
C GLY A 114 -17.18 -14.52 -8.19
N ARG A 115 -17.03 -13.23 -8.50
CA ARG A 115 -15.72 -12.58 -8.68
C ARG A 115 -15.32 -11.83 -7.42
N VAL A 116 -14.01 -11.75 -7.17
CA VAL A 116 -13.51 -10.99 -6.03
C VAL A 116 -13.82 -9.49 -6.19
N ALA A 117 -14.64 -8.96 -5.29
CA ALA A 117 -14.96 -7.53 -5.19
C ALA A 117 -13.97 -6.79 -4.29
N SER A 118 -13.64 -7.36 -3.13
CA SER A 118 -12.63 -6.86 -2.20
C SER A 118 -11.80 -7.98 -1.60
N ALA A 119 -10.63 -7.64 -1.08
CA ALA A 119 -9.78 -8.57 -0.37
C ALA A 119 -9.29 -7.93 0.93
N LYS A 120 -9.37 -8.70 2.02
CA LYS A 120 -8.82 -8.38 3.33
C LYS A 120 -7.46 -9.05 3.47
N VAL A 121 -6.42 -8.25 3.65
CA VAL A 121 -5.01 -8.68 3.74
C VAL A 121 -4.54 -8.61 5.18
N ASP A 122 -3.86 -9.64 5.66
CA ASP A 122 -3.07 -9.57 6.89
C ASP A 122 -1.74 -8.86 6.59
N MET A 123 -1.63 -7.62 7.07
CA MET A 123 -0.45 -6.77 6.84
C MET A 123 0.69 -7.05 7.82
N GLY A 124 0.42 -7.81 8.89
CA GLY A 124 1.35 -8.05 9.99
C GLY A 124 1.22 -7.06 11.12
N ALA A 125 2.05 -7.23 12.14
CA ALA A 125 2.05 -6.36 13.32
C ALA A 125 2.66 -4.99 13.00
N ALA A 126 2.07 -3.93 13.54
CA ALA A 126 2.68 -2.61 13.54
C ALA A 126 3.89 -2.58 14.51
N ILE A 127 4.96 -1.93 14.12
CA ILE A 127 6.14 -1.69 14.94
C ILE A 127 6.04 -0.27 15.48
N LEU A 128 6.06 -0.11 16.80
CA LEU A 128 5.88 1.17 17.47
C LEU A 128 7.14 1.61 18.21
N GLU A 129 8.08 0.68 18.46
CA GLU A 129 9.32 0.96 19.15
C GLU A 129 10.17 1.95 18.33
N ALA A 130 10.42 3.12 18.91
CA ALA A 130 11.13 4.22 18.24
C ALA A 130 12.50 3.80 17.69
N GLU A 131 13.21 2.93 18.40
CA GLU A 131 14.53 2.42 18.00
C GLU A 131 14.50 1.56 16.72
N LYS A 132 13.32 1.00 16.39
CA LYS A 132 13.12 0.18 15.17
C LYS A 132 12.58 0.98 13.99
N ILE A 133 12.28 2.26 14.22
CA ILE A 133 11.84 3.19 13.16
C ILE A 133 13.01 4.14 12.90
N PRO A 134 13.50 4.28 11.66
CA PRO A 134 14.65 5.12 11.35
C PRO A 134 14.38 6.60 11.64
N SER A 135 14.49 7.00 12.92
CA SER A 135 14.33 8.37 13.39
C SER A 135 15.32 8.70 14.52
N THR A 136 15.59 9.97 14.73
CA THR A 136 16.39 10.46 15.88
C THR A 136 15.52 10.74 17.11
N LEU A 137 14.20 10.57 16.98
CA LEU A 137 13.27 10.69 18.11
C LEU A 137 13.43 9.48 19.02
N SER A 138 13.39 9.71 20.32
CA SER A 138 13.63 8.68 21.34
C SER A 138 12.40 8.44 22.19
N GLY A 139 12.34 7.27 22.82
CA GLY A 139 11.26 6.82 23.69
C GLY A 139 10.86 5.39 23.39
N GLU A 140 9.98 4.83 24.19
CA GLU A 140 9.42 3.50 23.95
C GLU A 140 8.56 3.51 22.66
N SER A 141 7.79 4.58 22.47
CA SER A 141 7.07 4.89 21.24
C SER A 141 6.98 6.42 21.06
N VAL A 142 6.79 6.87 19.83
CA VAL A 142 6.58 8.29 19.50
C VAL A 142 5.10 8.49 19.22
N VAL A 143 4.36 9.13 20.13
CA VAL A 143 2.92 9.41 20.03
C VAL A 143 2.66 10.87 20.34
N ALA A 144 2.03 11.59 19.42
CA ALA A 144 1.70 13.02 19.51
C ALA A 144 2.91 13.89 19.96
N GLN A 145 4.12 13.51 19.55
CA GLN A 145 5.32 14.26 19.94
C GLN A 145 5.45 15.53 19.09
N PRO A 146 5.62 16.72 19.71
CA PRO A 146 5.82 17.96 18.95
C PRO A 146 7.18 17.97 18.28
N VAL A 147 7.20 18.30 16.98
CA VAL A 147 8.41 18.49 16.17
C VAL A 147 8.29 19.73 15.32
N ASN A 148 9.40 20.40 15.04
CA ASN A 148 9.43 21.55 14.14
C ASN A 148 9.85 21.10 12.73
N VAL A 149 8.99 21.33 11.74
CA VAL A 149 9.28 21.07 10.34
C VAL A 149 8.99 22.33 9.52
N GLY A 150 10.01 22.85 8.87
CA GLY A 150 9.88 24.07 8.05
C GLY A 150 9.46 25.32 8.83
N GLY A 151 9.76 25.40 10.14
CA GLY A 151 9.39 26.53 11.01
C GLY A 151 7.97 26.43 11.59
N LYS A 152 7.21 25.36 11.30
CA LYS A 152 5.89 25.07 11.88
C LYS A 152 5.98 23.84 12.80
N GLU A 153 5.28 23.90 13.94
CA GLU A 153 5.15 22.78 14.85
C GLU A 153 4.06 21.81 14.39
N TYR A 154 4.38 20.51 14.46
CA TYR A 154 3.46 19.40 14.17
C TYR A 154 3.56 18.37 15.30
N ASN A 155 2.43 17.80 15.69
CA ASN A 155 2.42 16.65 16.59
C ASN A 155 2.47 15.38 15.73
N VAL A 156 3.54 14.58 15.88
CA VAL A 156 3.76 13.40 15.06
C VAL A 156 3.65 12.11 15.85
N THR A 157 3.14 11.07 15.20
CA THR A 157 3.11 9.70 15.68
C THR A 157 3.84 8.83 14.67
N LEU A 158 4.83 8.06 15.13
CA LEU A 158 5.60 7.17 14.26
C LEU A 158 5.08 5.75 14.32
N VAL A 159 4.93 5.14 13.15
CA VAL A 159 4.50 3.75 12.98
C VAL A 159 5.30 3.12 11.85
N SER A 160 5.78 1.90 12.01
CA SER A 160 6.32 1.14 10.90
C SER A 160 5.42 -0.05 10.56
N MET A 161 5.09 -0.18 9.29
CA MET A 161 4.40 -1.35 8.71
C MET A 161 5.37 -2.20 7.85
N GLY A 162 6.67 -2.17 8.22
CA GLY A 162 7.78 -2.71 7.43
C GLY A 162 8.51 -1.63 6.63
N ASN A 163 7.90 -0.45 6.52
CA ASN A 163 8.45 0.82 6.07
C ASN A 163 8.00 1.93 7.03
N PRO A 164 8.80 3.01 7.22
CA PRO A 164 8.53 4.03 8.23
C PRO A 164 7.47 5.03 7.77
N HIS A 165 6.56 5.37 8.70
CA HIS A 165 5.49 6.35 8.52
C HIS A 165 5.49 7.37 9.67
N CYS A 166 5.31 8.65 9.30
CA CYS A 166 5.12 9.79 10.18
C CYS A 166 3.70 10.32 10.00
N VAL A 167 2.84 10.05 10.97
CA VAL A 167 1.44 10.48 10.93
C VAL A 167 1.27 11.77 11.72
N THR A 168 0.66 12.78 11.10
CA THR A 168 0.27 14.03 11.76
C THR A 168 -1.21 14.34 11.52
N PHE A 169 -1.93 14.64 12.61
CA PHE A 169 -3.34 15.01 12.54
C PHE A 169 -3.46 16.51 12.30
N VAL A 170 -4.31 16.90 11.36
CA VAL A 170 -4.52 18.28 10.87
C VAL A 170 -6.01 18.56 10.68
N ASP A 171 -6.39 19.83 10.62
CA ASP A 171 -7.79 20.22 10.42
C ASP A 171 -8.31 19.82 9.03
N ASP A 172 -7.53 20.06 7.97
CA ASP A 172 -7.83 19.63 6.61
C ASP A 172 -6.55 19.34 5.82
N PRO A 173 -6.32 18.07 5.40
CA PRO A 173 -5.15 17.72 4.60
C PRO A 173 -5.18 18.34 3.18
N TYR A 174 -6.34 18.77 2.68
CA TYR A 174 -6.47 19.39 1.36
C TYR A 174 -6.07 20.87 1.34
N GLU A 175 -5.98 21.52 2.50
CA GLU A 175 -5.43 22.86 2.64
C GLU A 175 -3.89 22.89 2.67
N ILE A 176 -3.24 21.72 2.74
CA ILE A 176 -1.78 21.63 2.78
C ILE A 176 -1.22 21.55 1.35
N ASP A 177 -0.27 22.44 1.06
CA ASP A 177 0.56 22.36 -0.15
C ASP A 177 1.60 21.23 0.03
N LEU A 178 1.21 20.00 -0.34
CA LEU A 178 2.02 18.81 -0.12
C LEU A 178 3.34 18.87 -0.89
N GLU A 179 3.36 19.48 -2.07
CA GLU A 179 4.58 19.63 -2.87
C GLU A 179 5.64 20.48 -2.16
N LYS A 180 5.21 21.39 -1.28
CA LYS A 180 6.13 22.18 -0.45
C LYS A 180 6.44 21.53 0.89
N VAL A 181 5.41 20.99 1.57
CA VAL A 181 5.55 20.50 2.94
C VAL A 181 6.11 19.08 2.97
N GLY A 182 5.71 18.22 2.04
CA GLY A 182 6.14 16.82 1.96
C GLY A 182 7.66 16.63 1.94
N PRO A 183 8.40 17.32 1.05
CA PRO A 183 9.87 17.24 1.02
C PRO A 183 10.54 17.69 2.32
N LEU A 184 9.92 18.63 3.07
CA LEU A 184 10.46 19.09 4.36
C LEU A 184 10.37 18.02 5.45
N PHE A 185 9.35 17.15 5.40
CA PHE A 185 9.25 15.96 6.25
C PHE A 185 10.18 14.87 5.76
N GLU A 186 10.07 14.49 4.48
CA GLU A 186 10.84 13.40 3.89
C GLU A 186 12.35 13.54 4.13
N ASN A 187 12.88 14.76 3.97
CA ASN A 187 14.31 15.05 4.09
C ASN A 187 14.69 15.71 5.42
N ASN A 188 13.83 15.63 6.45
CA ASN A 188 14.12 16.19 7.76
C ASN A 188 15.25 15.43 8.43
N ALA A 189 16.14 16.12 9.14
CA ALA A 189 17.22 15.52 9.91
C ALA A 189 16.74 14.54 11.00
N LEU A 190 15.47 14.63 11.41
CA LEU A 190 14.84 13.68 12.31
C LEU A 190 14.71 12.27 11.68
N PHE A 191 14.74 12.16 10.35
CA PHE A 191 14.52 10.93 9.60
C PHE A 191 15.69 10.63 8.66
N PRO A 192 16.80 10.06 9.18
CA PRO A 192 18.05 9.90 8.41
C PRO A 192 17.90 8.97 7.18
N GLU A 193 16.92 8.06 7.17
CA GLU A 193 16.59 7.20 6.03
C GLU A 193 15.38 7.69 5.25
N ARG A 194 14.97 8.95 5.46
CA ARG A 194 13.74 9.54 4.95
C ARG A 194 12.49 8.80 5.46
N ILE A 195 11.30 9.39 5.27
CA ILE A 195 10.06 8.86 5.81
C ILE A 195 8.88 9.12 4.89
N ASN A 196 7.87 8.25 4.91
CA ASN A 196 6.54 8.55 4.37
C ASN A 196 5.80 9.42 5.39
N THR A 197 5.04 10.40 4.94
CA THR A 197 4.29 11.29 5.86
C THR A 197 2.83 11.37 5.47
N GLU A 198 1.96 11.08 6.44
CA GLU A 198 0.51 11.11 6.30
C GLU A 198 -0.08 12.30 7.06
N PHE A 199 -0.80 13.16 6.34
CA PHE A 199 -1.58 14.28 6.87
C PHE A 199 -3.02 13.85 6.99
N VAL A 200 -3.57 13.83 8.21
CA VAL A 200 -4.81 13.12 8.54
C VAL A 200 -5.82 14.04 9.20
N LYS A 201 -7.05 14.03 8.69
CA LYS A 201 -8.22 14.62 9.32
C LYS A 201 -9.06 13.52 9.99
N VAL A 202 -9.48 13.79 11.22
CA VAL A 202 -10.47 12.98 11.91
C VAL A 202 -11.86 13.47 11.53
N ASN A 203 -12.62 12.69 10.76
CA ASN A 203 -13.97 13.05 10.32
C ASN A 203 -15.02 12.71 11.39
N GLY A 204 -14.74 11.67 12.16
CA GLY A 204 -15.62 11.14 13.21
C GLY A 204 -15.03 9.91 13.86
N ALA A 205 -15.78 9.23 14.69
CA ALA A 205 -15.34 7.98 15.30
C ALA A 205 -15.05 6.93 14.21
N ASN A 206 -13.82 6.41 14.19
CA ASN A 206 -13.37 5.40 13.23
C ASN A 206 -13.48 5.82 11.75
N GLU A 207 -13.44 7.12 11.45
CA GLU A 207 -13.50 7.65 10.08
C GLU A 207 -12.45 8.76 9.90
N LEU A 208 -11.54 8.56 8.94
CA LEU A 208 -10.36 9.37 8.72
C LEU A 208 -10.22 9.73 7.24
N THR A 209 -9.72 10.93 6.95
CA THR A 209 -9.29 11.33 5.59
C THR A 209 -7.80 11.60 5.60
N MET A 210 -7.07 11.04 4.64
CA MET A 210 -5.62 11.24 4.56
C MET A 210 -5.15 11.68 3.18
N ARG A 211 -4.05 12.43 3.17
CA ARG A 211 -3.14 12.59 2.03
C ARG A 211 -1.75 12.16 2.46
N VAL A 212 -0.97 11.61 1.53
CA VAL A 212 0.34 11.06 1.81
C VAL A 212 1.40 11.64 0.88
N TRP A 213 2.56 11.92 1.46
CA TRP A 213 3.81 12.11 0.74
C TRP A 213 4.68 10.88 0.95
N GLU A 214 4.85 10.08 -0.10
CA GLU A 214 5.65 8.85 -0.02
C GLU A 214 7.12 9.12 -0.28
N ARG A 215 7.96 8.47 0.50
CA ARG A 215 9.41 8.49 0.41
C ARG A 215 9.88 8.09 -1.00
N GLY A 216 10.45 9.04 -1.73
CA GLY A 216 11.00 8.84 -3.08
C GLY A 216 9.96 8.90 -4.21
N SER A 217 8.67 9.02 -3.90
CA SER A 217 7.59 9.01 -4.91
C SER A 217 6.74 10.26 -4.92
N GLY A 218 6.81 11.09 -3.86
CA GLY A 218 5.97 12.27 -3.74
C GLY A 218 4.51 11.95 -3.34
N GLU A 219 3.57 12.83 -3.68
CA GLU A 219 2.15 12.56 -3.41
C GLU A 219 1.63 11.43 -4.30
N THR A 220 1.08 10.40 -3.66
CA THR A 220 0.41 9.27 -4.34
C THR A 220 -1.08 9.23 -4.02
N TRP A 221 -1.85 8.51 -4.84
CA TRP A 221 -3.30 8.40 -4.66
C TRP A 221 -3.68 7.35 -3.62
N ALA A 222 -2.79 6.38 -3.36
CA ALA A 222 -3.09 5.24 -2.50
C ALA A 222 -1.82 4.64 -1.91
N CYS A 223 -1.65 4.81 -0.60
CA CYS A 223 -0.61 4.13 0.19
C CYS A 223 -1.27 3.18 1.20
N GLY A 224 -1.20 1.87 0.95
CA GLY A 224 -1.83 0.86 1.81
C GLY A 224 -1.17 0.77 3.19
N THR A 225 0.16 0.80 3.26
CA THR A 225 0.90 0.80 4.54
C THR A 225 0.71 2.10 5.30
N GLY A 226 0.62 3.23 4.58
CA GLY A 226 0.27 4.53 5.15
C GLY A 226 -1.12 4.53 5.79
N ALA A 227 -2.14 3.98 5.12
CA ALA A 227 -3.48 3.84 5.70
C ALA A 227 -3.48 2.95 6.96
N CYS A 228 -2.69 1.87 6.97
CA CYS A 228 -2.50 1.04 8.17
C CYS A 228 -1.85 1.84 9.31
N ALA A 229 -0.78 2.59 9.01
CA ALA A 229 -0.10 3.43 9.98
C ALA A 229 -1.03 4.52 10.55
N VAL A 230 -1.85 5.14 9.70
CA VAL A 230 -2.87 6.15 10.09
C VAL A 230 -3.89 5.56 11.06
N ALA A 231 -4.44 4.37 10.77
CA ALA A 231 -5.39 3.73 11.68
C ALA A 231 -4.76 3.36 13.02
N VAL A 232 -3.52 2.85 13.02
CA VAL A 232 -2.77 2.58 14.25
C VAL A 232 -2.52 3.88 15.03
N ALA A 233 -2.05 4.93 14.38
CA ALA A 233 -1.82 6.23 15.01
C ALA A 233 -3.12 6.82 15.57
N ALA A 234 -4.26 6.68 14.87
CA ALA A 234 -5.56 7.15 15.36
C ALA A 234 -5.98 6.44 16.65
N VAL A 235 -5.76 5.14 16.75
CA VAL A 235 -6.02 4.39 17.99
C VAL A 235 -5.10 4.85 19.12
N LEU A 236 -3.80 5.03 18.85
CA LEU A 236 -2.82 5.47 19.85
C LEU A 236 -3.13 6.89 20.37
N ASN A 237 -3.72 7.75 19.55
CA ASN A 237 -4.11 9.12 19.92
C ASN A 237 -5.56 9.21 20.44
N GLY A 238 -6.30 8.11 20.55
CA GLY A 238 -7.66 8.09 21.07
C GLY A 238 -8.74 8.60 20.10
N TYR A 239 -8.42 8.69 18.80
CA TYR A 239 -9.38 9.09 17.75
C TYR A 239 -10.17 7.92 17.16
N ALA A 240 -9.71 6.69 17.38
CA ALA A 240 -10.36 5.49 16.91
C ALA A 240 -10.25 4.36 17.95
N GLU A 241 -11.07 3.34 17.78
CA GLU A 241 -11.12 2.19 18.67
C GLU A 241 -10.35 0.99 18.10
N LYS A 242 -9.55 0.33 18.95
CA LYS A 242 -8.87 -0.92 18.62
C LYS A 242 -9.86 -2.05 18.39
N ASN A 243 -9.53 -3.01 17.54
CA ASN A 243 -10.39 -4.14 17.17
C ASN A 243 -11.67 -3.75 16.43
N THR A 244 -11.80 -2.50 16.01
CA THR A 244 -12.95 -1.97 15.27
C THR A 244 -12.52 -1.60 13.84
N PRO A 245 -13.37 -1.82 12.82
CA PRO A 245 -13.10 -1.34 11.47
C PRO A 245 -12.99 0.20 11.42
N ILE A 246 -11.92 0.70 10.88
CA ILE A 246 -11.64 2.13 10.69
C ILE A 246 -11.64 2.41 9.19
N THR A 247 -12.49 3.31 8.74
CA THR A 247 -12.50 3.76 7.34
C THR A 247 -11.46 4.86 7.15
N VAL A 248 -10.58 4.65 6.19
CA VAL A 248 -9.57 5.64 5.78
C VAL A 248 -9.85 6.03 4.33
N HIS A 249 -10.23 7.29 4.14
CA HIS A 249 -10.45 7.89 2.82
C HIS A 249 -9.12 8.40 2.27
N LEU A 250 -8.71 7.87 1.13
CA LEU A 250 -7.56 8.32 0.36
C LEU A 250 -8.04 8.98 -0.94
N ARG A 251 -7.15 9.65 -1.63
CA ARG A 251 -7.45 10.29 -2.91
C ARG A 251 -7.96 9.30 -3.97
N GLY A 252 -7.46 8.06 -3.95
CA GLY A 252 -7.84 7.01 -4.89
C GLY A 252 -9.05 6.16 -4.47
N GLY A 253 -9.56 6.31 -3.24
CA GLY A 253 -10.68 5.55 -2.70
C GLY A 253 -10.49 5.14 -1.25
N ASP A 254 -11.36 4.29 -0.76
CA ASP A 254 -11.44 3.93 0.64
C ASP A 254 -10.74 2.61 0.95
N LEU A 255 -10.12 2.55 2.12
CA LEU A 255 -9.62 1.35 2.76
C LEU A 255 -10.28 1.19 4.13
N THR A 256 -10.61 -0.05 4.49
CA THR A 256 -11.05 -0.40 5.84
C THR A 256 -9.90 -1.08 6.57
N ILE A 257 -9.42 -0.47 7.64
CA ILE A 257 -8.31 -0.98 8.45
C ILE A 257 -8.84 -1.48 9.78
N THR A 258 -8.35 -2.63 10.25
CA THR A 258 -8.65 -3.12 11.59
C THR A 258 -7.33 -3.37 12.32
N TYR A 259 -7.01 -2.53 13.30
CA TYR A 259 -5.86 -2.71 14.17
C TYR A 259 -6.23 -3.57 15.36
N THR A 260 -5.57 -4.73 15.49
CA THR A 260 -5.80 -5.71 16.56
C THR A 260 -4.59 -5.80 17.50
N ASP A 261 -4.66 -6.64 18.54
CA ASP A 261 -3.53 -6.89 19.42
C ASP A 261 -2.38 -7.67 18.76
N ARG A 262 -2.64 -8.31 17.62
CA ARG A 262 -1.67 -9.19 16.96
C ARG A 262 -1.23 -8.68 15.60
N THR A 263 -2.10 -8.03 14.87
CA THR A 263 -1.86 -7.67 13.48
C THR A 263 -2.73 -6.49 13.04
N VAL A 264 -2.41 -5.92 11.90
CA VAL A 264 -3.23 -4.94 11.18
C VAL A 264 -3.81 -5.60 9.94
N PHE A 265 -5.13 -5.60 9.83
CA PHE A 265 -5.82 -6.02 8.61
C PHE A 265 -6.17 -4.82 7.75
N MET A 266 -5.96 -4.95 6.44
CA MET A 266 -6.36 -3.97 5.45
C MET A 266 -7.32 -4.60 4.44
N GLU A 267 -8.52 -4.05 4.31
CA GLU A 267 -9.50 -4.44 3.32
C GLU A 267 -9.70 -3.32 2.30
N GLY A 268 -9.75 -3.68 1.02
CA GLY A 268 -10.02 -2.74 -0.06
C GLY A 268 -10.38 -3.44 -1.35
N SER A 269 -10.85 -2.65 -2.33
CA SER A 269 -11.20 -3.14 -3.66
C SER A 269 -9.99 -3.61 -4.45
N ALA A 270 -10.26 -4.47 -5.42
CA ALA A 270 -9.35 -4.84 -6.48
C ALA A 270 -10.12 -4.80 -7.80
N THR A 271 -9.71 -3.96 -8.73
CA THR A 271 -10.46 -3.67 -9.95
C THR A 271 -9.66 -4.05 -11.18
N LEU A 272 -10.26 -4.84 -12.06
CA LEU A 272 -9.79 -5.03 -13.43
C LEU A 272 -10.32 -3.88 -14.27
N ALA A 273 -9.43 -3.01 -14.77
CA ALA A 273 -9.80 -1.89 -15.62
C ALA A 273 -10.02 -2.35 -17.07
N PHE A 274 -9.05 -3.07 -17.63
CA PHE A 274 -9.13 -3.65 -18.96
C PHE A 274 -8.09 -4.75 -19.15
N THR A 275 -8.20 -5.49 -20.24
CA THR A 275 -7.21 -6.46 -20.72
C THR A 275 -6.75 -6.08 -22.11
N GLY A 276 -5.56 -6.52 -22.48
CA GLY A 276 -5.01 -6.32 -23.81
C GLY A 276 -3.90 -7.31 -24.13
N GLU A 277 -3.27 -7.11 -25.27
CA GLU A 277 -2.08 -7.84 -25.69
C GLU A 277 -0.98 -6.85 -26.03
N VAL A 278 0.24 -7.20 -25.69
CA VAL A 278 1.44 -6.37 -25.93
C VAL A 278 2.56 -7.22 -26.48
N GLU A 279 3.33 -6.66 -27.38
CA GLU A 279 4.58 -7.30 -27.87
C GLU A 279 5.71 -7.19 -26.84
N ILE A 280 6.29 -8.34 -26.49
CA ILE A 280 7.40 -8.46 -25.54
C ILE A 280 8.60 -9.15 -26.16
#